data_40a0f9585692eed51d5e40497313f8af
#
_entry.id   40a0f9585692eed51d5e40497313f8af
#
_cell.length_a   1.000
_cell.length_b   1.000
_cell.length_c   1.000
_cell.angle_alpha   90.00
_cell.angle_beta   90.00
_cell.angle_gamma   90.00
#
_symmetry.space_group_name_H-M   'P 1'
#
loop_
_entity.id
_entity.type
_entity.pdbx_description
1 polymer ?
#
loop_
_entity_poly.entity_id
_entity_poly.type
_entity_poly.pdbx_seq_one_letter_code
_entity_poly.pdbx_strand_id
1 'polypeptide(L)'
;MSARIADIAHFDGFWTTRPAESRPGQRYWYIGKIDGVINYVRRMSEWTVTAALFEFGPDNEPKPIIGIVHAPALGLTYLAARGAGAVRIHKTAVGEKRDKVVPSMTSSLDGSVLSYGMSFLPGESQRALDVASSLAGRPADIKRVGPVSLDLCKVADGTYDAYFEPMLHVWDIAGIAAGTVVVWEAQGTLSRWDGERIHWRHDNDVVPSNGLIIRELQHYLQQYPWLDSINQR
;
A
#
# COMPACT_ATOMS: atom_id res chain seq x y z
N MET A 1 19.26 -7.89 -6.51
CA MET A 1 18.77 -7.43 -5.18
C MET A 1 18.82 -8.59 -4.18
N SER A 2 18.18 -9.72 -4.45
CA SER A 2 18.13 -10.87 -3.52
C SER A 2 19.50 -11.34 -3.02
N ALA A 3 20.50 -11.49 -3.89
CA ALA A 3 21.85 -11.91 -3.49
C ALA A 3 22.49 -10.94 -2.46
N ARG A 4 22.37 -9.64 -2.67
CA ARG A 4 22.92 -8.64 -1.73
C ARG A 4 22.17 -8.60 -0.38
N ILE A 5 20.87 -8.90 -0.38
CA ILE A 5 20.12 -9.02 0.87
C ILE A 5 20.56 -10.28 1.61
N ALA A 6 20.75 -11.41 0.92
CA ALA A 6 21.24 -12.64 1.51
C ALA A 6 22.62 -12.49 2.16
N ASP A 7 23.49 -11.66 1.59
CA ASP A 7 24.81 -11.37 2.16
C ASP A 7 24.76 -10.61 3.50
N ILE A 8 23.69 -9.85 3.73
CA ILE A 8 23.53 -8.98 4.92
C ILE A 8 22.60 -9.64 5.95
N ALA A 9 21.60 -10.36 5.50
CA ALA A 9 20.54 -10.94 6.32
C ALA A 9 20.54 -12.48 6.21
N HIS A 10 21.61 -13.10 6.64
CA HIS A 10 21.88 -14.55 6.51
C HIS A 10 20.81 -15.46 7.14
N PHE A 11 20.02 -14.95 8.06
CA PHE A 11 18.99 -15.71 8.79
C PHE A 11 17.58 -15.50 8.22
N ASP A 12 17.41 -14.59 7.24
CA ASP A 12 16.12 -14.31 6.63
C ASP A 12 15.93 -15.19 5.38
N GLY A 13 14.72 -15.73 5.21
CA GLY A 13 14.32 -16.43 4.00
C GLY A 13 13.86 -15.46 2.89
N PHE A 14 13.58 -16.01 1.70
CA PHE A 14 12.92 -15.27 0.63
C PHE A 14 11.56 -15.91 0.35
N TRP A 15 10.55 -15.09 0.29
CA TRP A 15 9.19 -15.50 -0.04
C TRP A 15 9.01 -15.47 -1.56
N THR A 16 9.38 -16.55 -2.23
CA THR A 16 9.15 -16.71 -3.68
C THR A 16 7.86 -17.46 -3.98
N THR A 17 7.52 -18.39 -3.09
CA THR A 17 6.25 -19.08 -2.99
C THR A 17 5.85 -19.04 -1.52
N ARG A 18 4.54 -19.04 -1.24
CA ARG A 18 4.02 -19.01 0.14
C ARG A 18 4.73 -20.07 0.98
N PRO A 19 5.36 -19.72 2.11
CA PRO A 19 5.96 -20.72 2.99
C PRO A 19 4.87 -21.68 3.48
N ALA A 20 5.07 -22.98 3.23
CA ALA A 20 4.10 -24.01 3.63
C ALA A 20 3.99 -24.09 5.16
N GLU A 21 5.11 -23.93 5.84
CA GLU A 21 5.22 -23.91 7.30
C GLU A 21 6.13 -22.77 7.72
N SER A 22 5.76 -22.07 8.78
CA SER A 22 6.54 -21.00 9.36
C SER A 22 6.52 -21.14 10.89
N ARG A 23 7.57 -20.69 11.53
CA ARG A 23 7.70 -20.68 13.00
C ARG A 23 7.66 -19.23 13.49
N PRO A 24 7.13 -18.97 14.69
CA PRO A 24 7.21 -17.65 15.28
C PRO A 24 8.63 -17.09 15.26
N GLY A 25 8.77 -15.82 14.88
CA GLY A 25 10.04 -15.14 14.75
C GLY A 25 10.80 -15.37 13.44
N GLN A 26 10.38 -16.30 12.59
CA GLN A 26 10.97 -16.42 11.25
C GLN A 26 10.66 -15.21 10.40
N ARG A 27 11.64 -14.81 9.57
CA ARG A 27 11.54 -13.63 8.70
C ARG A 27 11.80 -14.01 7.26
N TYR A 28 11.05 -13.36 6.36
CA TYR A 28 11.11 -13.58 4.91
C TYR A 28 11.03 -12.27 4.17
N TRP A 29 11.95 -12.07 3.25
CA TRP A 29 11.89 -10.98 2.29
C TRP A 29 10.94 -11.31 1.15
N TYR A 30 10.06 -10.39 0.86
CA TYR A 30 9.26 -10.40 -0.35
C TYR A 30 9.72 -9.26 -1.26
N ILE A 31 10.27 -9.64 -2.42
CA ILE A 31 10.73 -8.68 -3.42
C ILE A 31 9.67 -8.59 -4.51
N GLY A 32 9.04 -7.43 -4.64
CA GLY A 32 8.03 -7.16 -5.64
C GLY A 32 8.62 -7.11 -7.05
N LYS A 33 7.79 -7.45 -8.00
CA LYS A 33 8.02 -7.12 -9.42
C LYS A 33 7.81 -5.62 -9.62
N ILE A 34 7.94 -5.12 -10.85
CA ILE A 34 7.54 -3.74 -11.16
C ILE A 34 6.06 -3.59 -10.84
N ASP A 35 5.75 -2.66 -9.93
CA ASP A 35 4.40 -2.20 -9.65
C ASP A 35 4.10 -0.99 -10.54
N GLY A 36 2.90 -0.97 -11.15
CA GLY A 36 2.57 0.01 -12.19
C GLY A 36 3.09 -0.37 -13.58
N VAL A 37 2.97 -1.65 -13.97
CA VAL A 37 3.46 -2.16 -15.28
C VAL A 37 2.92 -1.35 -16.46
N ILE A 38 1.65 -0.96 -16.44
CA ILE A 38 1.06 -0.14 -17.52
C ILE A 38 1.73 1.22 -17.59
N ASN A 39 1.97 1.87 -16.43
CA ASN A 39 2.68 3.14 -16.38
C ASN A 39 4.11 2.99 -16.92
N TYR A 40 4.82 1.94 -16.51
CA TYR A 40 6.17 1.64 -16.99
C TYR A 40 6.22 1.47 -18.52
N VAL A 41 5.35 0.62 -19.07
CA VAL A 41 5.29 0.35 -20.52
C VAL A 41 4.90 1.61 -21.31
N ARG A 42 4.04 2.46 -20.73
CA ARG A 42 3.61 3.73 -21.33
C ARG A 42 4.56 4.89 -21.08
N ARG A 43 5.73 4.65 -20.44
CA ARG A 43 6.75 5.65 -20.12
C ARG A 43 6.27 6.77 -19.20
N MET A 44 5.29 6.49 -18.36
CA MET A 44 4.89 7.36 -17.27
C MET A 44 5.91 7.23 -16.12
N SER A 45 5.95 8.21 -15.24
CA SER A 45 6.93 8.27 -14.13
C SER A 45 6.53 7.42 -12.94
N GLU A 46 5.24 7.17 -12.78
CA GLU A 46 4.64 6.54 -11.60
C GLU A 46 4.68 5.00 -11.72
N TRP A 47 5.82 4.44 -11.45
CA TRP A 47 6.04 3.00 -11.28
C TRP A 47 7.09 2.76 -10.21
N THR A 48 7.07 1.61 -9.56
CA THR A 48 7.96 1.33 -8.43
C THR A 48 8.53 -0.07 -8.49
N VAL A 49 9.58 -0.28 -7.70
CA VAL A 49 10.03 -1.58 -7.21
C VAL A 49 9.93 -1.58 -5.70
N THR A 50 9.48 -2.70 -5.12
CA THR A 50 9.20 -2.80 -3.70
C THR A 50 9.94 -3.95 -3.06
N ALA A 51 10.24 -3.82 -1.78
CA ALA A 51 10.70 -4.92 -0.94
C ALA A 51 10.06 -4.79 0.45
N ALA A 52 9.60 -5.90 0.99
CA ALA A 52 9.07 -5.98 2.34
C ALA A 52 9.70 -7.13 3.10
N LEU A 53 10.01 -6.93 4.38
CA LEU A 53 10.38 -7.99 5.30
C LEU A 53 9.19 -8.34 6.15
N PHE A 54 8.78 -9.60 6.11
CA PHE A 54 7.75 -10.16 6.98
C PHE A 54 8.37 -10.90 8.16
N GLU A 55 7.74 -10.79 9.32
CA GLU A 55 8.00 -11.58 10.51
C GLU A 55 6.73 -12.35 10.89
N PHE A 56 6.88 -13.63 11.19
CA PHE A 56 5.77 -14.49 11.63
C PHE A 56 5.54 -14.35 13.13
N GLY A 57 4.31 -13.99 13.50
CA GLY A 57 3.89 -13.88 14.89
C GLY A 57 3.66 -15.24 15.57
N PRO A 58 3.32 -15.23 16.88
CA PRO A 58 2.95 -16.44 17.62
C PRO A 58 1.72 -17.15 17.06
N ASP A 59 0.83 -16.39 16.42
CA ASP A 59 -0.38 -16.83 15.70
C ASP A 59 -0.09 -17.42 14.31
N ASN A 60 1.20 -17.54 13.96
CA ASN A 60 1.66 -17.94 12.63
C ASN A 60 1.17 -17.02 11.49
N GLU A 61 0.78 -15.78 11.82
CA GLU A 61 0.41 -14.79 10.80
C GLU A 61 1.62 -13.92 10.44
N PRO A 62 1.88 -13.73 9.13
CA PRO A 62 2.96 -12.85 8.69
C PRO A 62 2.55 -11.39 8.89
N LYS A 63 3.48 -10.58 9.37
CA LYS A 63 3.30 -9.12 9.50
C LYS A 63 4.50 -8.42 8.86
N PRO A 64 4.30 -7.46 7.96
CA PRO A 64 5.41 -6.71 7.40
C PRO A 64 6.02 -5.80 8.48
N ILE A 65 7.35 -5.79 8.55
CA ILE A 65 8.11 -5.04 9.58
C ILE A 65 9.14 -4.08 8.97
N ILE A 66 9.51 -4.26 7.71
CA ILE A 66 10.29 -3.32 6.92
C ILE A 66 9.60 -3.14 5.58
N GLY A 67 9.53 -1.89 5.10
CA GLY A 67 9.01 -1.53 3.80
C GLY A 67 9.95 -0.62 3.04
N ILE A 68 10.21 -0.95 1.78
CA ILE A 68 10.99 -0.15 0.84
C ILE A 68 10.16 0.01 -0.44
N VAL A 69 9.87 1.25 -0.79
CA VAL A 69 9.21 1.60 -2.06
C VAL A 69 10.11 2.55 -2.81
N HIS A 70 10.63 2.11 -3.95
CA HIS A 70 11.51 2.91 -4.78
C HIS A 70 10.83 3.25 -6.10
N ALA A 71 10.67 4.54 -6.41
CA ALA A 71 10.15 5.08 -7.66
C ALA A 71 11.30 5.70 -8.48
N PRO A 72 11.97 4.90 -9.33
CA PRO A 72 13.21 5.32 -9.99
C PRO A 72 13.07 6.56 -10.86
N ALA A 73 11.97 6.63 -11.63
CA ALA A 73 11.73 7.73 -12.55
C ALA A 73 11.43 9.07 -11.84
N LEU A 74 10.98 8.99 -10.59
CA LEU A 74 10.74 10.16 -9.72
C LEU A 74 11.94 10.48 -8.83
N GLY A 75 12.98 9.64 -8.81
CA GLY A 75 14.11 9.78 -7.88
C GLY A 75 13.71 9.65 -6.40
N LEU A 76 12.59 8.99 -6.10
CA LEU A 76 12.04 8.87 -4.76
C LEU A 76 12.25 7.47 -4.19
N THR A 77 12.59 7.41 -2.90
CA THR A 77 12.58 6.17 -2.12
C THR A 77 11.92 6.43 -0.78
N TYR A 78 10.93 5.59 -0.43
CA TYR A 78 10.37 5.55 0.90
C TYR A 78 10.92 4.32 1.63
N LEU A 79 11.34 4.53 2.86
CA LEU A 79 11.91 3.51 3.73
C LEU A 79 11.27 3.61 5.11
N ALA A 80 10.79 2.50 5.62
CA ALA A 80 10.23 2.42 6.95
C ALA A 80 10.58 1.09 7.61
N ALA A 81 10.72 1.10 8.93
CA ALA A 81 10.89 -0.09 9.73
C ALA A 81 10.12 0.04 11.04
N ARG A 82 9.54 -1.06 11.52
CA ARG A 82 8.72 -1.11 12.73
C ARG A 82 9.42 -0.44 13.91
N GLY A 83 8.80 0.61 14.46
CA GLY A 83 9.30 1.39 15.60
C GLY A 83 10.41 2.39 15.26
N ALA A 84 10.79 2.54 13.98
CA ALA A 84 11.87 3.45 13.57
C ALA A 84 11.34 4.68 12.78
N GLY A 85 10.03 4.72 12.50
CA GLY A 85 9.42 5.75 11.68
C GLY A 85 9.63 5.53 10.18
N ALA A 86 9.15 6.48 9.38
CA ALA A 86 9.27 6.46 7.93
C ALA A 86 10.04 7.69 7.42
N VAL A 87 10.87 7.47 6.39
CA VAL A 87 11.64 8.52 5.72
C VAL A 87 11.41 8.47 4.22
N ARG A 88 11.36 9.65 3.61
CA ARG A 88 11.38 9.84 2.16
C ARG A 88 12.76 10.37 1.74
N ILE A 89 13.40 9.67 0.84
CA ILE A 89 14.68 10.06 0.25
C ILE A 89 14.41 10.53 -1.17
N HIS A 90 14.72 11.77 -1.46
CA HIS A 90 14.62 12.35 -2.79
C HIS A 90 16.01 12.59 -3.34
N LYS A 91 16.33 11.90 -4.42
CA LYS A 91 17.58 12.08 -5.15
C LYS A 91 17.44 13.24 -6.14
N THR A 92 18.24 14.27 -5.95
CA THR A 92 18.27 15.47 -6.80
C THR A 92 19.61 15.60 -7.50
N ALA A 93 19.71 16.54 -8.44
CA ALA A 93 20.97 16.83 -9.12
C ALA A 93 22.09 17.32 -8.18
N VAL A 94 21.74 17.88 -7.02
CA VAL A 94 22.67 18.43 -6.03
C VAL A 94 22.89 17.51 -4.81
N GLY A 95 22.30 16.30 -4.82
CA GLY A 95 22.46 15.33 -3.73
C GLY A 95 21.15 14.69 -3.28
N GLU A 96 21.18 14.04 -2.15
CA GLU A 96 20.00 13.42 -1.53
C GLU A 96 19.41 14.34 -0.45
N LYS A 97 18.10 14.50 -0.50
CA LYS A 97 17.31 15.10 0.58
C LYS A 97 16.55 13.99 1.31
N ARG A 98 16.58 14.03 2.64
CA ARG A 98 15.86 13.09 3.51
C ARG A 98 14.86 13.85 4.36
N ASP A 99 13.60 13.50 4.22
CA ASP A 99 12.51 14.10 4.98
C ASP A 99 11.80 13.01 5.80
N LYS A 100 11.38 13.36 7.02
CA LYS A 100 10.47 12.52 7.79
C LYS A 100 9.12 12.48 7.06
N VAL A 101 8.53 11.31 6.97
CA VAL A 101 7.21 11.11 6.39
C VAL A 101 6.15 11.31 7.47
N VAL A 102 5.17 12.17 7.20
CA VAL A 102 4.03 12.43 8.09
C VAL A 102 2.78 12.63 7.23
N PRO A 103 1.61 12.11 7.64
CA PRO A 103 0.37 12.27 6.88
C PRO A 103 -0.17 13.70 7.00
N SER A 104 -1.16 14.00 6.17
CA SER A 104 -1.88 15.27 6.23
C SER A 104 -2.68 15.42 7.51
N MET A 105 -3.08 16.65 7.81
CA MET A 105 -3.95 16.99 8.94
C MET A 105 -5.39 17.29 8.53
N THR A 106 -5.77 16.92 7.30
CA THR A 106 -7.15 17.05 6.79
C THR A 106 -8.08 16.18 7.63
N SER A 107 -9.13 16.76 8.19
CA SER A 107 -10.02 16.10 9.16
C SER A 107 -11.45 15.86 8.63
N SER A 108 -11.72 16.19 7.36
CA SER A 108 -13.01 15.97 6.70
C SER A 108 -12.79 15.50 5.26
N LEU A 109 -13.77 14.75 4.72
CA LEU A 109 -13.82 14.45 3.29
C LEU A 109 -13.99 15.73 2.45
N ASP A 110 -14.66 16.74 2.97
CA ASP A 110 -14.80 18.02 2.27
C ASP A 110 -13.44 18.69 2.13
N GLY A 111 -13.02 18.88 0.89
CA GLY A 111 -11.72 19.46 0.56
C GLY A 111 -10.53 18.50 0.61
N SER A 112 -10.72 17.22 0.93
CA SER A 112 -9.67 16.22 0.89
C SER A 112 -9.21 15.89 -0.55
N VAL A 113 -8.04 15.29 -0.66
CA VAL A 113 -7.52 14.71 -1.92
C VAL A 113 -7.47 13.20 -1.75
N LEU A 114 -8.27 12.49 -2.53
CA LEU A 114 -8.33 11.04 -2.49
C LEU A 114 -7.64 10.43 -3.71
N SER A 115 -7.26 9.17 -3.61
CA SER A 115 -6.87 8.35 -4.76
C SER A 115 -7.55 6.98 -4.67
N TYR A 116 -7.66 6.28 -5.82
CA TYR A 116 -8.23 4.94 -5.83
C TYR A 116 -7.54 4.01 -6.83
N GLY A 117 -7.60 2.71 -6.51
CA GLY A 117 -7.16 1.64 -7.38
C GLY A 117 -8.31 1.00 -8.15
N MET A 118 -7.95 0.28 -9.20
CA MET A 118 -8.87 -0.51 -10.00
C MET A 118 -8.25 -1.87 -10.30
N SER A 119 -9.05 -2.91 -10.22
CA SER A 119 -8.69 -4.24 -10.68
C SER A 119 -8.78 -4.36 -12.21
N PHE A 120 -8.25 -5.45 -12.74
CA PHE A 120 -8.46 -5.84 -14.15
C PHE A 120 -9.81 -6.51 -14.39
N LEU A 121 -10.53 -6.90 -13.35
CA LEU A 121 -11.84 -7.53 -13.45
C LEU A 121 -12.95 -6.46 -13.45
N PRO A 122 -13.88 -6.50 -14.43
CA PRO A 122 -14.89 -5.45 -14.60
C PRO A 122 -15.73 -5.19 -13.35
N GLY A 123 -16.18 -6.24 -12.66
CA GLY A 123 -17.02 -6.11 -11.45
C GLY A 123 -16.28 -5.46 -10.28
N GLU A 124 -14.99 -5.76 -10.10
CA GLU A 124 -14.17 -5.15 -9.08
C GLU A 124 -13.89 -3.67 -9.40
N SER A 125 -13.58 -3.38 -10.67
CA SER A 125 -13.41 -2.01 -11.14
C SER A 125 -14.69 -1.19 -11.00
N GLN A 126 -15.86 -1.77 -11.28
CA GLN A 126 -17.14 -1.10 -11.12
C GLN A 126 -17.36 -0.69 -9.66
N ARG A 127 -17.03 -1.57 -8.70
CA ARG A 127 -17.11 -1.25 -7.27
C ARG A 127 -16.30 0.00 -6.89
N ALA A 128 -15.07 0.16 -7.44
CA ALA A 128 -14.27 1.37 -7.20
C ALA A 128 -14.89 2.62 -7.81
N LEU A 129 -15.45 2.50 -9.03
CA LEU A 129 -16.10 3.61 -9.72
C LEU A 129 -17.39 4.04 -9.03
N ASP A 130 -18.16 3.10 -8.50
CA ASP A 130 -19.39 3.38 -7.75
C ASP A 130 -19.09 4.18 -6.48
N VAL A 131 -18.05 3.79 -5.74
CA VAL A 131 -17.57 4.56 -4.58
C VAL A 131 -17.11 5.96 -5.02
N ALA A 132 -16.27 6.05 -6.04
CA ALA A 132 -15.80 7.35 -6.53
C ALA A 132 -16.97 8.26 -6.97
N SER A 133 -17.98 7.68 -7.61
CA SER A 133 -19.20 8.40 -7.99
C SER A 133 -19.99 8.87 -6.77
N SER A 134 -20.12 8.05 -5.74
CA SER A 134 -20.85 8.41 -4.51
C SER A 134 -20.18 9.53 -3.72
N LEU A 135 -18.88 9.70 -3.89
CA LEU A 135 -18.08 10.75 -3.26
C LEU A 135 -18.09 12.08 -4.03
N ALA A 136 -18.74 12.13 -5.21
CA ALA A 136 -18.71 13.31 -6.07
C ALA A 136 -19.16 14.58 -5.33
N GLY A 137 -18.33 15.62 -5.43
CA GLY A 137 -18.60 16.93 -4.82
C GLY A 137 -18.20 17.07 -3.35
N ARG A 138 -17.63 16.01 -2.71
CA ARG A 138 -17.12 16.05 -1.34
C ARG A 138 -15.62 16.35 -1.32
N PRO A 139 -14.72 15.49 -1.86
CA PRO A 139 -13.31 15.81 -1.91
C PRO A 139 -13.01 16.93 -2.90
N ALA A 140 -11.91 17.64 -2.67
CA ALA A 140 -11.38 18.61 -3.61
C ALA A 140 -10.95 17.95 -4.93
N ASP A 141 -10.44 16.71 -4.83
CA ASP A 141 -10.02 15.95 -6.00
C ASP A 141 -10.00 14.44 -5.73
N ILE A 142 -10.22 13.64 -6.77
CA ILE A 142 -10.06 12.19 -6.74
C ILE A 142 -9.10 11.79 -7.87
N LYS A 143 -7.97 11.20 -7.52
CA LYS A 143 -6.91 10.80 -8.44
C LYS A 143 -7.01 9.31 -8.80
N ARG A 144 -6.59 8.97 -10.01
CA ARG A 144 -6.37 7.59 -10.46
C ARG A 144 -5.07 7.54 -11.25
N VAL A 145 -3.95 7.38 -10.55
CA VAL A 145 -2.61 7.37 -11.16
C VAL A 145 -1.92 6.02 -10.91
N GLY A 146 -1.94 5.53 -9.67
CA GLY A 146 -1.22 4.33 -9.26
C GLY A 146 0.31 4.52 -9.30
N PRO A 147 1.08 3.46 -9.07
CA PRO A 147 0.63 2.16 -8.57
C PRO A 147 0.25 2.21 -7.08
N VAL A 148 -0.36 1.14 -6.58
CA VAL A 148 -0.81 1.04 -5.20
C VAL A 148 0.31 1.32 -4.19
N SER A 149 1.50 0.75 -4.40
CA SER A 149 2.65 0.97 -3.51
C SER A 149 3.03 2.45 -3.37
N LEU A 150 2.98 3.21 -4.47
CA LEU A 150 3.28 4.64 -4.47
C LEU A 150 2.12 5.44 -3.87
N ASP A 151 0.87 5.04 -4.14
CA ASP A 151 -0.30 5.73 -3.59
C ASP A 151 -0.37 5.57 -2.06
N LEU A 152 0.00 4.41 -1.50
CA LEU A 152 0.18 4.24 -0.07
C LEU A 152 1.22 5.21 0.50
N CYS A 153 2.37 5.34 -0.17
CA CYS A 153 3.40 6.30 0.23
C CYS A 153 2.93 7.75 0.17
N LYS A 154 2.11 8.11 -0.84
CA LYS A 154 1.52 9.43 -0.97
C LYS A 154 0.47 9.72 0.11
N VAL A 155 -0.23 8.71 0.62
CA VAL A 155 -1.07 8.86 1.82
C VAL A 155 -0.20 9.08 3.04
N ALA A 156 0.88 8.32 3.18
CA ALA A 156 1.79 8.44 4.31
C ALA A 156 2.49 9.81 4.38
N ASP A 157 2.80 10.44 3.24
CA ASP A 157 3.50 11.73 3.19
C ASP A 157 2.57 12.95 3.06
N GLY A 158 1.25 12.73 3.14
CA GLY A 158 0.25 13.77 3.11
C GLY A 158 -0.05 14.35 1.72
N THR A 159 0.47 13.75 0.64
CA THR A 159 0.10 14.12 -0.73
C THR A 159 -1.36 13.77 -1.01
N TYR A 160 -1.82 12.63 -0.49
CA TYR A 160 -3.22 12.21 -0.44
C TYR A 160 -3.69 12.07 0.99
N ASP A 161 -4.97 12.28 1.24
CA ASP A 161 -5.58 12.10 2.56
C ASP A 161 -6.03 10.65 2.78
N ALA A 162 -6.43 9.97 1.72
CA ALA A 162 -6.68 8.54 1.70
C ALA A 162 -6.59 7.95 0.29
N TYR A 163 -6.53 6.62 0.27
CA TYR A 163 -6.64 5.80 -0.94
C TYR A 163 -7.64 4.69 -0.67
N PHE A 164 -8.32 4.17 -1.68
CA PHE A 164 -9.14 2.98 -1.57
C PHE A 164 -9.00 2.09 -2.80
N GLU A 165 -9.02 0.77 -2.56
CA GLU A 165 -8.99 -0.23 -3.62
C GLU A 165 -9.97 -1.36 -3.31
N PRO A 166 -10.84 -1.72 -4.28
CA PRO A 166 -11.95 -2.65 -4.03
C PRO A 166 -11.49 -4.10 -3.92
N MET A 167 -10.38 -4.43 -4.56
CA MET A 167 -9.83 -5.77 -4.58
C MET A 167 -8.31 -5.71 -4.74
N LEU A 168 -7.62 -6.30 -3.79
CA LEU A 168 -6.20 -6.52 -3.79
C LEU A 168 -5.95 -8.01 -3.68
N HIS A 169 -5.55 -8.58 -4.76
CA HIS A 169 -5.31 -10.01 -4.81
C HIS A 169 -4.05 -10.42 -4.05
N VAL A 170 -4.02 -11.67 -3.60
CA VAL A 170 -2.90 -12.21 -2.82
C VAL A 170 -1.54 -12.08 -3.53
N TRP A 171 -1.51 -12.00 -4.87
CA TRP A 171 -0.26 -11.78 -5.63
C TRP A 171 0.24 -10.33 -5.62
N ASP A 172 -0.59 -9.37 -5.18
CA ASP A 172 -0.22 -7.95 -5.07
C ASP A 172 0.36 -7.59 -3.69
N ILE A 173 0.47 -8.58 -2.81
CA ILE A 173 0.96 -8.41 -1.41
C ILE A 173 2.27 -7.63 -1.34
N ALA A 174 3.20 -7.85 -2.27
CA ALA A 174 4.48 -7.13 -2.27
C ALA A 174 4.30 -5.61 -2.40
N GLY A 175 3.38 -5.18 -3.29
CA GLY A 175 3.08 -3.77 -3.51
C GLY A 175 2.55 -3.11 -2.26
N ILE A 176 1.56 -3.73 -1.62
CA ILE A 176 0.94 -3.14 -0.43
C ILE A 176 1.78 -3.29 0.83
N ALA A 177 2.46 -4.42 1.03
CA ALA A 177 3.18 -4.68 2.28
C ALA A 177 4.24 -3.61 2.56
N ALA A 178 5.04 -3.26 1.55
CA ALA A 178 6.05 -2.23 1.67
C ALA A 178 5.43 -0.87 1.99
N GLY A 179 4.43 -0.44 1.22
CA GLY A 179 3.71 0.81 1.44
C GLY A 179 2.96 0.85 2.78
N THR A 180 2.43 -0.29 3.23
CA THR A 180 1.74 -0.40 4.53
C THR A 180 2.66 -0.06 5.69
N VAL A 181 3.91 -0.58 5.70
CA VAL A 181 4.87 -0.22 6.75
C VAL A 181 5.15 1.28 6.72
N VAL A 182 5.25 1.89 5.54
CA VAL A 182 5.43 3.35 5.42
C VAL A 182 4.23 4.10 6.02
N VAL A 183 2.99 3.68 5.73
CA VAL A 183 1.77 4.29 6.28
C VAL A 183 1.76 4.18 7.81
N TRP A 184 1.99 2.98 8.37
CA TRP A 184 1.95 2.77 9.82
C TRP A 184 3.04 3.56 10.56
N GLU A 185 4.25 3.56 10.03
CA GLU A 185 5.39 4.26 10.65
C GLU A 185 5.31 5.79 10.48
N ALA A 186 4.50 6.26 9.54
CA ALA A 186 4.12 7.66 9.41
C ALA A 186 2.95 8.06 10.32
N GLN A 187 2.37 7.14 11.09
CA GLN A 187 1.19 7.32 11.94
C GLN A 187 -0.14 7.42 11.17
N GLY A 188 -0.17 6.98 9.93
CA GLY A 188 -1.41 6.75 9.18
C GLY A 188 -2.10 5.45 9.59
N THR A 189 -3.28 5.20 9.05
CA THR A 189 -4.05 3.97 9.27
C THR A 189 -4.19 3.17 7.99
N LEU A 190 -4.34 1.86 8.12
CA LEU A 190 -4.68 0.97 7.02
C LEU A 190 -5.57 -0.15 7.55
N SER A 191 -6.71 -0.32 6.91
CA SER A 191 -7.68 -1.37 7.20
C SER A 191 -8.32 -1.90 5.92
N ARG A 192 -9.18 -2.88 6.06
CA ARG A 192 -10.20 -3.21 5.06
C ARG A 192 -11.32 -2.15 5.09
N TRP A 193 -12.20 -2.19 4.10
CA TRP A 193 -13.32 -1.24 4.00
C TRP A 193 -14.33 -1.39 5.15
N ASP A 194 -14.46 -2.59 5.69
CA ASP A 194 -15.28 -2.88 6.89
C ASP A 194 -14.63 -2.41 8.21
N GLY A 195 -13.38 -1.96 8.16
CA GLY A 195 -12.61 -1.55 9.33
C GLY A 195 -11.76 -2.67 9.94
N GLU A 196 -11.90 -3.90 9.45
CA GLU A 196 -11.12 -5.03 9.91
C GLU A 196 -9.66 -4.97 9.45
N ARG A 197 -8.83 -5.84 10.03
CA ARG A 197 -7.40 -5.92 9.71
C ARG A 197 -7.19 -6.58 8.35
N ILE A 198 -6.11 -6.18 7.68
CA ILE A 198 -5.63 -6.83 6.46
C ILE A 198 -5.20 -8.27 6.75
N HIS A 199 -5.59 -9.18 5.86
CA HIS A 199 -5.18 -10.57 5.84
C HIS A 199 -4.03 -10.78 4.85
N TRP A 200 -2.84 -11.02 5.33
CA TRP A 200 -1.65 -11.14 4.47
C TRP A 200 -1.59 -12.41 3.60
N ARG A 201 -2.57 -13.29 3.73
CA ARG A 201 -2.66 -14.57 3.01
C ARG A 201 -3.88 -14.69 2.10
N HIS A 202 -4.74 -13.69 2.10
CA HIS A 202 -6.00 -13.68 1.36
C HIS A 202 -6.15 -12.37 0.59
N ASP A 203 -7.08 -12.38 -0.34
CA ASP A 203 -7.51 -11.17 -1.02
C ASP A 203 -8.15 -10.20 -0.03
N ASN A 204 -7.99 -8.90 -0.27
CA ASN A 204 -8.55 -7.83 0.57
C ASN A 204 -9.10 -6.71 -0.30
N ASP A 205 -10.03 -5.95 0.24
CA ASP A 205 -10.11 -4.54 -0.08
C ASP A 205 -9.25 -3.74 0.90
N VAL A 206 -8.78 -2.55 0.52
CA VAL A 206 -7.88 -1.77 1.37
C VAL A 206 -8.24 -0.31 1.38
N VAL A 207 -8.05 0.33 2.53
CA VAL A 207 -8.18 1.76 2.73
C VAL A 207 -7.11 2.29 3.68
N PRO A 208 -5.95 2.75 3.15
CA PRO A 208 -5.04 3.59 3.91
C PRO A 208 -5.58 5.01 4.01
N SER A 209 -5.32 5.69 5.13
CA SER A 209 -5.67 7.09 5.32
C SER A 209 -4.73 7.79 6.31
N ASN A 210 -4.87 9.11 6.40
CA ASN A 210 -4.22 9.94 7.42
C ASN A 210 -4.72 9.68 8.86
N GLY A 211 -5.70 8.79 9.03
CA GLY A 211 -6.31 8.44 10.33
C GLY A 211 -7.45 9.37 10.75
N LEU A 212 -7.59 10.55 10.17
CA LEU A 212 -8.59 11.54 10.58
C LEU A 212 -9.91 11.41 9.81
N ILE A 213 -9.85 11.13 8.50
CA ILE A 213 -11.05 11.05 7.64
C ILE A 213 -11.59 9.63 7.48
N ILE A 214 -10.92 8.63 8.07
CA ILE A 214 -11.23 7.21 7.81
C ILE A 214 -12.68 6.84 8.13
N ARG A 215 -13.24 7.33 9.23
CA ARG A 215 -14.62 6.99 9.63
C ARG A 215 -15.64 7.54 8.65
N GLU A 216 -15.43 8.76 8.17
CA GLU A 216 -16.30 9.37 7.18
C GLU A 216 -16.21 8.66 5.84
N LEU A 217 -15.00 8.31 5.39
CA LEU A 217 -14.78 7.56 4.16
C LEU A 217 -15.36 6.14 4.22
N GLN A 218 -15.20 5.43 5.34
CA GLN A 218 -15.75 4.09 5.53
C GLN A 218 -17.28 4.05 5.43
N HIS A 219 -17.99 5.12 5.80
CA HIS A 219 -19.43 5.22 5.61
C HIS A 219 -19.83 5.07 4.13
N TYR A 220 -19.02 5.60 3.20
CA TYR A 220 -19.23 5.41 1.76
C TYR A 220 -18.79 4.02 1.30
N LEU A 221 -17.62 3.56 1.71
CA LEU A 221 -17.06 2.27 1.30
C LEU A 221 -17.95 1.09 1.68
N GLN A 222 -18.54 1.12 2.89
CA GLN A 222 -19.39 0.05 3.41
C GLN A 222 -20.75 -0.08 2.70
N GLN A 223 -21.15 0.92 1.90
CA GLN A 223 -22.33 0.81 1.03
C GLN A 223 -22.07 -0.15 -0.15
N TYR A 224 -20.81 -0.48 -0.42
CA TYR A 224 -20.36 -1.37 -1.49
C TYR A 224 -19.58 -2.55 -0.90
N PRO A 225 -20.26 -3.50 -0.24
CA PRO A 225 -19.63 -4.59 0.49
C PRO A 225 -18.84 -5.52 -0.44
N TRP A 226 -17.96 -6.31 0.16
CA TRP A 226 -17.23 -7.36 -0.53
C TRP A 226 -18.17 -8.36 -1.19
N LEU A 227 -17.95 -8.64 -2.45
CA LEU A 227 -18.79 -9.61 -3.20
C LEU A 227 -18.15 -11.00 -3.16
N ASP A 228 -18.33 -11.75 -2.09
CA ASP A 228 -17.95 -13.16 -2.02
C ASP A 228 -18.60 -14.04 -3.10
N SER A 229 -19.62 -13.52 -3.77
CA SER A 229 -20.46 -14.25 -4.72
C SER A 229 -19.98 -14.23 -6.17
N ILE A 230 -18.93 -13.49 -6.52
CA ILE A 230 -18.45 -13.41 -7.91
C ILE A 230 -17.57 -14.64 -8.27
N ASN A 231 -17.01 -15.35 -7.30
CA ASN A 231 -16.14 -16.50 -7.51
C ASN A 231 -16.88 -17.85 -7.63
N GLN A 232 -18.22 -17.86 -7.75
CA GLN A 232 -19.03 -19.07 -7.93
C GLN A 232 -19.65 -19.20 -9.33
N ARG A 233 -19.06 -18.56 -10.36
CA ARG A 233 -19.50 -18.82 -11.73
C ARG A 233 -18.35 -19.13 -12.65
#